data_47e24021ae4e46f5b8409bd418e9d51d
#
_entry.id   47e24021ae4e46f5b8409bd418e9d51d
#
_cell.length_a   1.000
_cell.length_b   1.000
_cell.length_c   1.000
_cell.angle_alpha   90.00
_cell.angle_beta   90.00
_cell.angle_gamma   90.00
#
_symmetry.space_group_name_H-M   'P 1'
#
loop_
_entity.id
_entity.type
_entity.pdbx_description
1 polymer ?
#
loop_
_entity_poly.entity_id
_entity_poly.type
_entity_poly.pdbx_seq_one_letter_code
_entity_poly.pdbx_strand_id
1 'polypeptide(L)'
;MTKPPRTYRTLDARPSGDSLIKPGELVDVVEVTPLTLADRRIYNLLLENAWDAIDKPVTHVIAKTLLRGSHNSNDRIGASVERLMSAIVKVEVVWDGEPAIERVQLLGGNIETLRSDGLLEYEIPSRLRKIIRNSTVFARLQREVMFALTSKYALTLYEMVQKRGNLRWRASDRFTLEELRGILGVPKGKLTSWSNLKLRAIEPAVAEVNQLSDYVVEIAPIKTGRRVTHVELRWWKKDGEGQGAAERELASSRVGREQRRKEAEAEADGLKPRPAWLDAKGASLQTTTYETARLRFPGYDIYFVEAEWRAWAATREAPRDADAAFLAFFRTYAERHPL
;
A
#
# COMPACT_ATOMS: atom_id res chain seq x y z
N MET A 1 12.82 32.41 -32.63
CA MET A 1 11.87 31.38 -32.26
C MET A 1 12.59 30.39 -31.35
N THR A 2 12.39 30.48 -30.04
CA THR A 2 12.92 29.53 -29.05
C THR A 2 12.18 28.22 -29.21
N LYS A 3 12.93 27.12 -29.47
CA LYS A 3 12.40 25.76 -29.54
C LYS A 3 11.67 25.45 -28.23
N PRO A 4 10.40 24.97 -28.25
CA PRO A 4 9.71 24.63 -27.01
C PRO A 4 10.57 23.61 -26.23
N PRO A 5 10.60 23.69 -24.88
CA PRO A 5 11.38 22.76 -24.08
C PRO A 5 10.95 21.33 -24.43
N ARG A 6 11.91 20.44 -24.70
CA ARG A 6 11.65 19.02 -24.93
C ARG A 6 10.98 18.43 -23.69
N THR A 7 9.72 18.07 -23.81
CA THR A 7 9.03 17.32 -22.76
C THR A 7 9.68 15.95 -22.65
N TYR A 8 10.29 15.63 -21.51
CA TYR A 8 10.90 14.33 -21.26
C TYR A 8 9.79 13.27 -21.17
N ARG A 9 9.83 12.26 -22.02
CA ARG A 9 8.85 11.17 -22.00
C ARG A 9 9.34 10.03 -21.11
N THR A 10 8.42 9.36 -20.46
CA THR A 10 8.73 8.18 -19.63
C THR A 10 9.52 7.11 -20.40
N LEU A 11 9.24 6.92 -21.68
CA LEU A 11 9.96 5.98 -22.54
C LEU A 11 11.41 6.37 -22.83
N ASP A 12 11.81 7.62 -22.60
CA ASP A 12 13.20 8.08 -22.71
C ASP A 12 14.02 7.71 -21.44
N ALA A 13 13.32 7.34 -20.34
CA ALA A 13 13.97 6.88 -19.12
C ALA A 13 14.60 5.50 -19.33
N ARG A 14 15.77 5.29 -18.76
CA ARG A 14 16.44 3.98 -18.76
C ARG A 14 16.53 3.45 -17.33
N PRO A 15 16.32 2.16 -17.14
CA PRO A 15 16.65 1.51 -15.86
C PRO A 15 18.10 1.77 -15.50
N SER A 16 18.38 1.91 -14.21
CA SER A 16 19.75 2.05 -13.71
C SER A 16 19.96 1.06 -12.57
N GLY A 17 21.04 0.30 -12.63
CA GLY A 17 21.29 -0.80 -11.70
C GLY A 17 20.15 -1.82 -11.74
N ASP A 18 19.74 -2.31 -10.58
CA ASP A 18 18.63 -3.28 -10.43
C ASP A 18 17.27 -2.58 -10.24
N SER A 19 16.99 -1.58 -11.08
CA SER A 19 15.73 -0.81 -11.03
C SER A 19 14.90 -0.97 -12.29
N LEU A 20 13.58 -0.92 -12.15
CA LEU A 20 12.63 -0.87 -13.24
C LEU A 20 11.90 0.48 -13.30
N ILE A 21 11.37 0.80 -14.47
CA ILE A 21 10.58 2.03 -14.71
C ILE A 21 9.11 1.65 -14.81
N LYS A 22 8.26 2.36 -14.06
CA LYS A 22 6.80 2.22 -14.16
C LYS A 22 6.18 3.56 -14.53
N PRO A 23 5.39 3.64 -15.63
CA PRO A 23 4.67 4.87 -15.99
C PRO A 23 3.80 5.37 -14.86
N GLY A 24 3.79 6.67 -14.65
CA GLY A 24 3.11 7.29 -13.50
C GLY A 24 1.60 7.10 -13.52
N GLU A 25 1.00 7.00 -14.68
CA GLU A 25 -0.42 6.70 -14.87
C GLU A 25 -0.79 5.29 -14.38
N LEU A 26 0.20 4.37 -14.32
CA LEU A 26 0.02 3.03 -13.79
C LEU A 26 0.33 2.89 -12.30
N VAL A 27 0.74 3.99 -11.65
CA VAL A 27 0.98 4.05 -10.21
C VAL A 27 -0.28 4.43 -9.44
N ASP A 28 -0.92 5.55 -9.82
CA ASP A 28 -2.12 6.06 -9.14
C ASP A 28 -3.42 5.46 -9.72
N VAL A 29 -3.37 4.19 -10.04
CA VAL A 29 -4.51 3.49 -10.66
C VAL A 29 -5.52 3.11 -9.60
N VAL A 30 -6.77 3.46 -9.83
CA VAL A 30 -7.89 2.95 -9.04
C VAL A 30 -8.26 1.56 -9.56
N GLU A 31 -7.98 0.53 -8.77
CA GLU A 31 -8.32 -0.85 -9.10
C GLU A 31 -9.83 -1.09 -8.95
N VAL A 32 -10.48 -1.47 -10.03
CA VAL A 32 -11.86 -1.99 -9.99
C VAL A 32 -11.85 -3.41 -9.44
N THR A 33 -10.86 -4.20 -9.86
CA THR A 33 -10.59 -5.56 -9.35
C THR A 33 -9.33 -5.51 -8.49
N PRO A 34 -9.42 -5.73 -7.17
CA PRO A 34 -8.26 -5.66 -6.29
C PRO A 34 -7.21 -6.71 -6.64
N LEU A 35 -5.98 -6.27 -6.86
CA LEU A 35 -4.82 -7.11 -7.10
C LEU A 35 -4.17 -7.57 -5.77
N THR A 36 -3.51 -8.70 -5.80
CA THR A 36 -2.65 -9.18 -4.70
C THR A 36 -1.24 -8.57 -4.80
N LEU A 37 -0.42 -8.75 -3.77
CA LEU A 37 1.00 -8.39 -3.83
C LEU A 37 1.74 -9.14 -4.94
N ALA A 38 1.44 -10.42 -5.13
CA ALA A 38 2.04 -11.24 -6.18
C ALA A 38 1.68 -10.71 -7.58
N ASP A 39 0.41 -10.37 -7.80
CA ASP A 39 -0.05 -9.84 -9.09
C ASP A 39 0.67 -8.53 -9.44
N ARG A 40 0.80 -7.62 -8.47
CA ARG A 40 1.51 -6.34 -8.67
C ARG A 40 2.99 -6.54 -8.98
N ARG A 41 3.67 -7.47 -8.30
CA ARG A 41 5.07 -7.80 -8.57
C ARG A 41 5.23 -8.40 -9.96
N ILE A 42 4.40 -9.38 -10.31
CA ILE A 42 4.40 -10.00 -11.64
C ILE A 42 4.17 -8.93 -12.69
N TYR A 43 3.19 -8.05 -12.50
CA TYR A 43 2.91 -6.99 -13.45
C TYR A 43 4.10 -6.04 -13.66
N ASN A 44 4.79 -5.64 -12.58
CA ASN A 44 5.98 -4.81 -12.68
C ASN A 44 7.10 -5.50 -13.45
N LEU A 45 7.30 -6.82 -13.28
CA LEU A 45 8.27 -7.60 -14.04
C LEU A 45 7.88 -7.75 -15.53
N LEU A 46 6.59 -7.89 -15.83
CA LEU A 46 6.10 -7.90 -17.21
C LEU A 46 6.33 -6.56 -17.90
N LEU A 47 6.08 -5.43 -17.23
CA LEU A 47 6.37 -4.10 -17.75
C LEU A 47 7.87 -3.93 -18.03
N GLU A 48 8.71 -4.38 -17.12
CA GLU A 48 10.17 -4.32 -17.27
C GLU A 48 10.65 -5.15 -18.47
N ASN A 49 10.19 -6.39 -18.58
CA ASN A 49 10.54 -7.27 -19.70
C ASN A 49 10.09 -6.70 -21.05
N ALA A 50 8.98 -5.99 -21.09
CA ALA A 50 8.44 -5.37 -22.29
C ALA A 50 9.11 -4.02 -22.64
N TRP A 51 9.93 -3.42 -21.75
CA TRP A 51 10.27 -2.00 -21.75
C TRP A 51 10.76 -1.45 -23.09
N ASP A 52 11.65 -2.17 -23.78
CA ASP A 52 12.24 -1.71 -25.04
C ASP A 52 11.26 -1.67 -26.23
N ALA A 53 10.12 -2.35 -26.09
CA ALA A 53 9.09 -2.42 -27.12
C ALA A 53 7.66 -2.27 -26.54
N ILE A 54 7.53 -1.73 -25.34
CA ILE A 54 6.27 -1.68 -24.57
C ILE A 54 5.17 -0.85 -25.27
N ASP A 55 5.54 0.10 -26.10
CA ASP A 55 4.60 0.94 -26.88
C ASP A 55 4.30 0.36 -28.28
N LYS A 56 4.97 -0.73 -28.68
CA LYS A 56 4.82 -1.35 -30.00
C LYS A 56 3.74 -2.44 -30.00
N PRO A 57 3.07 -2.68 -31.13
CA PRO A 57 2.06 -3.74 -31.26
C PRO A 57 2.69 -5.11 -31.47
N VAL A 58 3.44 -5.58 -30.46
CA VAL A 58 4.13 -6.87 -30.47
C VAL A 58 3.77 -7.67 -29.22
N THR A 59 3.95 -8.98 -29.30
CA THR A 59 3.92 -9.86 -28.13
C THR A 59 5.29 -9.86 -27.45
N HIS A 60 5.30 -10.11 -26.16
CA HIS A 60 6.50 -10.20 -25.34
C HIS A 60 6.60 -11.61 -24.75
N VAL A 61 7.80 -12.11 -24.58
CA VAL A 61 8.04 -13.44 -24.01
C VAL A 61 8.94 -13.32 -22.80
N ILE A 62 8.57 -14.03 -21.73
CA ILE A 62 9.34 -14.09 -20.49
C ILE A 62 9.41 -15.51 -19.94
N ALA A 63 10.55 -15.88 -19.39
CA ALA A 63 10.66 -17.16 -18.68
C ALA A 63 9.88 -17.08 -17.35
N LYS A 64 9.04 -18.08 -17.08
CA LYS A 64 8.22 -18.14 -15.85
C LYS A 64 9.08 -18.14 -14.59
N THR A 65 10.30 -18.64 -14.68
CA THR A 65 11.28 -18.62 -13.59
C THR A 65 11.62 -17.19 -13.11
N LEU A 66 11.60 -16.20 -14.01
CA LEU A 66 11.85 -14.79 -13.67
C LEU A 66 10.67 -14.14 -12.95
N LEU A 67 9.46 -14.66 -13.12
CA LEU A 67 8.24 -14.17 -12.45
C LEU A 67 8.06 -14.75 -11.04
N ARG A 68 8.80 -15.82 -10.74
CA ARG A 68 8.77 -16.42 -9.40
C ARG A 68 9.51 -15.52 -8.42
N GLY A 69 8.86 -15.14 -7.34
CA GLY A 69 9.56 -14.65 -6.18
C GLY A 69 10.25 -15.83 -5.45
N SER A 70 10.37 -15.75 -4.14
CA SER A 70 10.94 -16.81 -3.28
C SER A 70 10.13 -18.12 -3.23
N HIS A 71 9.07 -18.27 -4.03
CA HIS A 71 8.12 -19.39 -3.98
C HIS A 71 8.06 -20.15 -5.33
N ASN A 72 8.17 -21.46 -5.29
CA ASN A 72 8.23 -22.34 -6.45
C ASN A 72 6.89 -22.77 -7.07
N SER A 73 5.78 -22.10 -6.80
CA SER A 73 4.46 -22.53 -7.30
C SER A 73 4.07 -21.85 -8.62
N ASN A 74 3.89 -22.64 -9.68
CA ASN A 74 3.37 -22.16 -10.97
C ASN A 74 1.90 -21.78 -10.94
N ASP A 75 1.08 -22.47 -10.14
CA ASP A 75 -0.36 -22.18 -10.02
C ASP A 75 -0.61 -20.71 -9.66
N ARG A 76 0.36 -20.08 -8.98
CA ARG A 76 0.30 -18.66 -8.64
C ARG A 76 0.54 -17.75 -9.84
N ILE A 77 1.38 -18.14 -10.82
CA ILE A 77 1.66 -17.32 -12.02
C ILE A 77 0.42 -17.30 -12.90
N GLY A 78 -0.13 -18.46 -13.26
CA GLY A 78 -1.36 -18.56 -14.05
C GLY A 78 -2.52 -17.80 -13.43
N ALA A 79 -2.80 -18.02 -12.13
CA ALA A 79 -3.83 -17.28 -11.42
C ALA A 79 -3.58 -15.77 -11.35
N SER A 80 -2.32 -15.32 -11.30
CA SER A 80 -1.98 -13.89 -11.37
C SER A 80 -2.21 -13.32 -12.77
N VAL A 81 -1.83 -14.05 -13.81
CA VAL A 81 -2.07 -13.68 -15.21
C VAL A 81 -3.58 -13.52 -15.46
N GLU A 82 -4.41 -14.48 -15.05
CA GLU A 82 -5.87 -14.40 -15.15
C GLU A 82 -6.43 -13.17 -14.44
N ARG A 83 -5.96 -12.88 -13.21
CA ARG A 83 -6.39 -11.66 -12.49
C ARG A 83 -5.95 -10.38 -13.19
N LEU A 84 -4.74 -10.33 -13.73
CA LEU A 84 -4.24 -9.17 -14.49
C LEU A 84 -5.03 -8.95 -15.79
N MET A 85 -5.42 -10.01 -16.47
CA MET A 85 -6.30 -9.95 -17.65
C MET A 85 -7.71 -9.49 -17.31
N SER A 86 -8.21 -9.88 -16.12
CA SER A 86 -9.54 -9.49 -15.63
C SER A 86 -9.56 -8.14 -14.93
N ALA A 87 -8.36 -7.60 -14.59
CA ALA A 87 -8.23 -6.35 -13.87
C ALA A 87 -8.53 -5.16 -14.79
N ILE A 88 -9.53 -4.38 -14.41
CA ILE A 88 -9.83 -3.10 -15.04
C ILE A 88 -9.27 -1.99 -14.16
N VAL A 89 -8.51 -1.11 -14.77
CA VAL A 89 -7.97 0.10 -14.15
C VAL A 89 -8.61 1.33 -14.77
N LYS A 90 -8.78 2.36 -13.97
CA LYS A 90 -9.27 3.67 -14.40
C LYS A 90 -8.11 4.63 -14.46
N VAL A 91 -7.94 5.29 -15.59
CA VAL A 91 -6.92 6.32 -15.80
C VAL A 91 -7.63 7.60 -16.23
N GLU A 92 -7.29 8.71 -15.59
CA GLU A 92 -7.74 10.01 -16.01
C GLU A 92 -6.98 10.43 -17.27
N VAL A 93 -7.70 10.84 -18.28
CA VAL A 93 -7.17 11.27 -19.57
C VAL A 93 -7.89 12.53 -20.05
N VAL A 94 -7.33 13.20 -21.04
CA VAL A 94 -8.04 14.23 -21.79
C VAL A 94 -8.50 13.61 -23.12
N TRP A 95 -9.78 13.64 -23.39
CA TRP A 95 -10.38 13.16 -24.62
C TRP A 95 -11.25 14.25 -25.23
N ASP A 96 -10.93 14.62 -26.46
CA ASP A 96 -11.58 15.71 -27.19
C ASP A 96 -11.61 17.06 -26.43
N GLY A 97 -10.49 17.34 -25.70
CA GLY A 97 -10.36 18.56 -24.89
C GLY A 97 -10.99 18.51 -23.51
N GLU A 98 -11.75 17.46 -23.20
CA GLU A 98 -12.48 17.32 -21.93
C GLU A 98 -11.82 16.28 -21.00
N PRO A 99 -11.87 16.49 -19.67
CA PRO A 99 -11.48 15.46 -18.70
C PRO A 99 -12.34 14.20 -18.87
N ALA A 100 -11.70 13.06 -19.00
CA ALA A 100 -12.37 11.78 -19.22
C ALA A 100 -11.73 10.66 -18.41
N ILE A 101 -12.46 9.56 -18.23
CA ILE A 101 -11.95 8.35 -17.59
C ILE A 101 -11.82 7.25 -18.63
N GLU A 102 -10.61 6.82 -18.87
CA GLU A 102 -10.33 5.64 -19.68
C GLU A 102 -10.28 4.39 -18.79
N ARG A 103 -10.95 3.32 -19.21
CA ARG A 103 -10.92 2.02 -18.55
C ARG A 103 -10.16 1.06 -19.42
N VAL A 104 -9.09 0.47 -18.85
CA VAL A 104 -8.21 -0.43 -19.60
C VAL A 104 -7.90 -1.68 -18.79
N GLN A 105 -7.66 -2.77 -19.49
CA GLN A 105 -7.10 -3.99 -18.90
C GLN A 105 -5.58 -3.84 -18.74
N LEU A 106 -5.01 -4.49 -17.71
CA LEU A 106 -3.57 -4.45 -17.47
C LEU A 106 -2.80 -5.39 -18.39
N LEU A 107 -3.40 -6.52 -18.76
CA LEU A 107 -2.79 -7.53 -19.61
C LEU A 107 -3.76 -7.95 -20.71
N GLY A 108 -3.24 -8.14 -21.93
CA GLY A 108 -3.98 -8.64 -23.09
C GLY A 108 -3.95 -10.15 -23.19
N GLY A 109 -4.00 -10.66 -24.44
CA GLY A 109 -3.88 -12.08 -24.72
C GLY A 109 -2.56 -12.65 -24.22
N ASN A 110 -2.56 -13.94 -23.90
CA ASN A 110 -1.35 -14.65 -23.47
C ASN A 110 -1.37 -16.11 -23.90
N ILE A 111 -0.19 -16.70 -23.97
CA ILE A 111 0.02 -18.15 -24.11
C ILE A 111 1.01 -18.58 -23.03
N GLU A 112 0.60 -19.48 -22.17
CA GLU A 112 1.43 -20.03 -21.11
C GLU A 112 1.73 -21.50 -21.36
N THR A 113 3.00 -21.88 -21.34
CA THR A 113 3.39 -23.30 -21.39
C THR A 113 3.03 -24.00 -20.09
N LEU A 114 2.56 -25.24 -20.16
CA LEU A 114 2.18 -26.00 -18.96
C LEU A 114 3.39 -26.40 -18.09
N ARG A 115 4.60 -26.39 -18.63
CA ARG A 115 5.82 -26.68 -17.89
C ARG A 115 6.12 -25.62 -16.85
N SER A 116 6.67 -26.05 -15.74
CA SER A 116 6.99 -25.16 -14.61
C SER A 116 8.11 -24.15 -14.91
N ASP A 117 9.08 -24.53 -15.71
CA ASP A 117 10.22 -23.74 -16.17
C ASP A 117 10.02 -23.12 -17.57
N GLY A 118 8.78 -23.14 -18.06
CA GLY A 118 8.43 -22.73 -19.40
C GLY A 118 8.32 -21.23 -19.59
N LEU A 119 7.68 -20.84 -20.68
CA LEU A 119 7.55 -19.46 -21.13
C LEU A 119 6.13 -18.97 -20.97
N LEU A 120 6.00 -17.66 -20.78
CA LEU A 120 4.77 -16.88 -20.89
C LEU A 120 4.96 -15.88 -22.04
N GLU A 121 4.14 -15.99 -23.09
CA GLU A 121 3.92 -14.94 -24.08
C GLU A 121 2.75 -14.08 -23.66
N TYR A 122 2.83 -12.77 -23.82
CA TYR A 122 1.77 -11.85 -23.40
C TYR A 122 1.75 -10.56 -24.23
N GLU A 123 0.62 -9.87 -24.20
CA GLU A 123 0.42 -8.60 -24.90
C GLU A 123 0.12 -7.47 -23.90
N ILE A 124 0.68 -6.29 -24.20
CA ILE A 124 0.23 -5.05 -23.58
C ILE A 124 -0.95 -4.50 -24.40
N PRO A 125 -2.14 -4.28 -23.79
CA PRO A 125 -3.32 -3.79 -24.51
C PRO A 125 -3.07 -2.49 -25.26
N SER A 126 -3.65 -2.34 -26.45
CA SER A 126 -3.42 -1.20 -27.35
C SER A 126 -3.69 0.16 -26.67
N ARG A 127 -4.75 0.28 -25.88
CA ARG A 127 -5.08 1.50 -25.13
C ARG A 127 -4.03 1.78 -24.07
N LEU A 128 -3.55 0.75 -23.37
CA LEU A 128 -2.50 0.90 -22.36
C LEU A 128 -1.18 1.35 -23.00
N ARG A 129 -0.80 0.78 -24.15
CA ARG A 129 0.37 1.25 -24.93
C ARG A 129 0.29 2.73 -25.28
N LYS A 130 -0.91 3.24 -25.65
CA LYS A 130 -1.13 4.66 -25.92
C LYS A 130 -0.91 5.53 -24.69
N ILE A 131 -1.41 5.11 -23.53
CA ILE A 131 -1.20 5.80 -22.25
C ILE A 131 0.30 5.84 -21.94
N ILE A 132 0.99 4.70 -21.99
CA ILE A 132 2.43 4.59 -21.72
C ILE A 132 3.25 5.48 -22.66
N ARG A 133 2.91 5.52 -23.95
CA ARG A 133 3.59 6.34 -24.95
C ARG A 133 3.52 7.83 -24.63
N ASN A 134 2.41 8.28 -24.08
CA ASN A 134 2.15 9.69 -23.75
C ASN A 134 2.61 10.06 -22.33
N SER A 135 3.05 9.09 -21.54
CA SER A 135 3.50 9.31 -20.16
C SER A 135 4.74 10.20 -20.09
N THR A 136 4.72 11.15 -19.16
CA THR A 136 5.84 12.09 -18.90
C THR A 136 6.35 12.02 -17.45
N VAL A 137 5.69 11.22 -16.61
CA VAL A 137 6.03 11.00 -15.20
C VAL A 137 6.15 9.52 -14.93
N PHE A 138 7.16 9.11 -14.18
CA PHE A 138 7.38 7.70 -13.87
C PHE A 138 7.84 7.48 -12.43
N ALA A 139 7.66 6.28 -11.92
CA ALA A 139 8.30 5.76 -10.73
C ALA A 139 9.53 4.93 -11.14
N ARG A 140 10.64 5.11 -10.41
CA ARG A 140 11.82 4.24 -10.51
C ARG A 140 11.81 3.29 -9.31
N LEU A 141 11.58 2.02 -9.55
CA LEU A 141 11.40 1.02 -8.50
C LEU A 141 12.64 0.15 -8.39
N GLN A 142 13.25 0.10 -7.22
CA GLN A 142 14.34 -0.83 -6.93
C GLN A 142 13.74 -2.24 -6.75
N ARG A 143 14.24 -3.20 -7.51
CA ARG A 143 13.72 -4.57 -7.51
C ARG A 143 13.84 -5.20 -6.10
N GLU A 144 14.96 -5.01 -5.44
CA GLU A 144 15.21 -5.52 -4.10
C GLU A 144 14.17 -5.00 -3.09
N VAL A 145 13.89 -3.69 -3.08
CA VAL A 145 12.84 -3.08 -2.24
C VAL A 145 11.48 -3.68 -2.57
N MET A 146 11.13 -3.76 -3.86
CA MET A 146 9.86 -4.31 -4.30
C MET A 146 9.62 -5.74 -3.79
N PHE A 147 10.67 -6.58 -3.78
CA PHE A 147 10.57 -7.95 -3.28
C PHE A 147 10.64 -8.06 -1.76
N ALA A 148 11.25 -7.10 -1.08
CA ALA A 148 11.33 -7.10 0.37
C ALA A 148 10.03 -6.67 1.07
N LEU A 149 9.21 -5.80 0.45
CA LEU A 149 7.91 -5.36 0.97
C LEU A 149 6.97 -6.55 1.14
N THR A 150 6.18 -6.59 2.22
CA THR A 150 5.37 -7.78 2.56
C THR A 150 3.89 -7.62 2.29
N SER A 151 3.42 -6.40 2.02
CA SER A 151 2.02 -6.13 1.73
C SER A 151 1.82 -5.39 0.40
N LYS A 152 0.67 -5.59 -0.23
CA LYS A 152 0.31 -4.82 -1.43
C LYS A 152 0.20 -3.32 -1.14
N TYR A 153 -0.20 -2.97 0.08
CA TYR A 153 -0.33 -1.58 0.51
C TYR A 153 1.04 -0.90 0.60
N ALA A 154 2.05 -1.61 1.12
CA ALA A 154 3.42 -1.13 1.16
C ALA A 154 4.00 -0.96 -0.24
N LEU A 155 3.78 -1.94 -1.13
CA LEU A 155 4.24 -1.83 -2.53
C LEU A 155 3.57 -0.65 -3.24
N THR A 156 2.26 -0.49 -3.10
CA THR A 156 1.56 0.66 -3.70
C THR A 156 2.06 1.99 -3.16
N LEU A 157 2.23 2.11 -1.83
CA LEU A 157 2.74 3.33 -1.22
C LEU A 157 4.17 3.63 -1.68
N TYR A 158 5.02 2.62 -1.80
CA TYR A 158 6.36 2.75 -2.36
C TYR A 158 6.32 3.28 -3.80
N GLU A 159 5.49 2.70 -4.66
CA GLU A 159 5.30 3.15 -6.04
C GLU A 159 4.82 4.62 -6.09
N MET A 160 3.83 4.98 -5.25
CA MET A 160 3.32 6.35 -5.13
C MET A 160 4.42 7.35 -4.77
N VAL A 161 5.28 7.01 -3.84
CA VAL A 161 6.37 7.87 -3.37
C VAL A 161 7.48 7.96 -4.40
N GLN A 162 7.87 6.86 -5.02
CA GLN A 162 8.88 6.86 -6.09
C GLN A 162 8.44 7.68 -7.32
N LYS A 163 7.15 7.68 -7.66
CA LYS A 163 6.60 8.58 -8.69
C LYS A 163 6.75 10.05 -8.29
N ARG A 164 6.38 10.38 -7.05
CA ARG A 164 6.30 11.76 -6.56
C ARG A 164 7.65 12.32 -6.13
N GLY A 165 8.53 11.50 -5.62
CA GLY A 165 9.87 11.89 -5.19
C GLY A 165 10.74 12.45 -6.30
N ASN A 166 10.43 12.14 -7.56
CA ASN A 166 11.05 12.73 -8.73
C ASN A 166 10.54 14.16 -9.06
N LEU A 167 9.44 14.58 -8.44
CA LEU A 167 8.86 15.92 -8.62
C LEU A 167 9.50 16.88 -7.61
N ARG A 168 10.61 17.53 -7.98
CA ARG A 168 11.43 18.39 -7.10
C ARG A 168 10.67 19.56 -6.45
N TRP A 169 9.52 19.94 -7.02
CA TRP A 169 8.70 21.08 -6.59
C TRP A 169 7.56 20.69 -5.65
N ARG A 170 7.41 19.41 -5.30
CA ARG A 170 6.31 18.91 -4.51
C ARG A 170 6.81 17.96 -3.42
N ALA A 171 6.41 18.21 -2.17
CA ALA A 171 6.79 17.42 -1.00
C ALA A 171 5.55 16.80 -0.29
N SER A 172 4.34 17.12 -0.75
CA SER A 172 3.10 16.53 -0.23
C SER A 172 2.01 16.44 -1.29
N ASP A 173 1.05 15.55 -1.04
CA ASP A 173 -0.14 15.36 -1.86
C ASP A 173 -1.35 15.07 -0.97
N ARG A 174 -2.56 15.42 -1.45
CA ARG A 174 -3.80 15.20 -0.70
C ARG A 174 -4.70 14.27 -1.48
N PHE A 175 -5.33 13.36 -0.75
CA PHE A 175 -6.30 12.40 -1.26
C PHE A 175 -7.54 12.40 -0.41
N THR A 176 -8.70 12.22 -1.01
CA THR A 176 -9.88 11.77 -0.28
C THR A 176 -9.63 10.35 0.26
N LEU A 177 -10.36 9.95 1.30
CA LEU A 177 -10.25 8.57 1.80
C LEU A 177 -10.64 7.54 0.74
N GLU A 178 -11.56 7.89 -0.15
CA GLU A 178 -12.04 7.00 -1.22
C GLU A 178 -10.99 6.83 -2.31
N GLU A 179 -10.36 7.91 -2.76
CA GLU A 179 -9.22 7.86 -3.69
C GLU A 179 -8.07 7.02 -3.12
N LEU A 180 -7.65 7.29 -1.88
CA LEU A 180 -6.57 6.52 -1.27
C LEU A 180 -6.92 5.03 -1.17
N ARG A 181 -8.16 4.67 -0.80
CA ARG A 181 -8.64 3.27 -0.79
C ARG A 181 -8.57 2.64 -2.17
N GLY A 182 -9.00 3.37 -3.18
CA GLY A 182 -8.97 2.91 -4.57
C GLY A 182 -7.56 2.63 -5.05
N ILE A 183 -6.62 3.56 -4.81
CA ILE A 183 -5.21 3.43 -5.19
C ILE A 183 -4.54 2.28 -4.42
N LEU A 184 -4.78 2.16 -3.11
CA LEU A 184 -4.28 1.05 -2.31
C LEU A 184 -4.91 -0.30 -2.67
N GLY A 185 -5.92 -0.33 -3.53
CA GLY A 185 -6.63 -1.54 -3.92
C GLY A 185 -7.36 -2.18 -2.74
N VAL A 186 -7.93 -1.38 -1.82
CA VAL A 186 -8.74 -1.89 -0.72
C VAL A 186 -10.05 -2.45 -1.29
N PRO A 187 -10.39 -3.72 -1.04
CA PRO A 187 -11.63 -4.29 -1.57
C PRO A 187 -12.86 -3.53 -1.08
N LYS A 188 -13.86 -3.41 -1.96
CA LYS A 188 -15.13 -2.74 -1.62
C LYS A 188 -15.74 -3.34 -0.35
N GLY A 189 -16.14 -2.49 0.59
CA GLY A 189 -16.71 -2.91 1.88
C GLY A 189 -15.69 -3.33 2.93
N LYS A 190 -14.38 -3.34 2.62
CA LYS A 190 -13.33 -3.63 3.62
C LYS A 190 -12.68 -2.34 4.14
N LEU A 191 -12.18 -2.39 5.37
CA LEU A 191 -11.48 -1.29 6.05
C LEU A 191 -12.27 0.05 5.95
N THR A 192 -13.57 0.01 6.17
CA THR A 192 -14.49 1.13 5.94
C THR A 192 -14.26 2.31 6.90
N SER A 193 -13.87 2.05 8.15
CA SER A 193 -13.52 3.10 9.11
C SER A 193 -12.08 3.59 8.90
N TRP A 194 -11.85 4.87 9.22
CA TRP A 194 -10.49 5.44 9.21
C TRP A 194 -9.54 4.66 10.13
N SER A 195 -9.97 4.32 11.33
CA SER A 195 -9.15 3.58 12.30
C SER A 195 -8.70 2.24 11.75
N ASN A 196 -9.60 1.46 11.13
CA ASN A 196 -9.25 0.18 10.52
C ASN A 196 -8.33 0.35 9.31
N LEU A 197 -8.58 1.35 8.45
CA LEU A 197 -7.72 1.64 7.30
C LEU A 197 -6.31 2.01 7.77
N LYS A 198 -6.23 2.91 8.76
CA LYS A 198 -4.97 3.38 9.36
C LYS A 198 -4.19 2.19 9.93
N LEU A 199 -4.79 1.45 10.85
CA LEU A 199 -4.11 0.38 11.60
C LEU A 199 -3.71 -0.81 10.71
N ARG A 200 -4.56 -1.21 9.75
CA ARG A 200 -4.37 -2.46 8.99
C ARG A 200 -3.74 -2.28 7.61
N ALA A 201 -3.72 -1.08 7.08
CA ALA A 201 -3.16 -0.83 5.75
C ALA A 201 -2.09 0.27 5.78
N ILE A 202 -2.39 1.44 6.35
CA ILE A 202 -1.52 2.62 6.24
C ILE A 202 -0.30 2.51 7.13
N GLU A 203 -0.47 2.33 8.45
CA GLU A 203 0.67 2.30 9.39
C GLU A 203 1.67 1.19 9.06
N PRO A 204 1.26 -0.08 8.80
CA PRO A 204 2.21 -1.11 8.41
C PRO A 204 2.91 -0.79 7.08
N ALA A 205 2.20 -0.19 6.10
CA ALA A 205 2.78 0.18 4.82
C ALA A 205 3.81 1.31 4.97
N VAL A 206 3.50 2.34 5.75
CA VAL A 206 4.42 3.44 6.07
C VAL A 206 5.67 2.92 6.76
N ALA A 207 5.50 2.04 7.77
CA ALA A 207 6.63 1.45 8.49
C ALA A 207 7.56 0.65 7.57
N GLU A 208 7.01 -0.18 6.66
CA GLU A 208 7.81 -0.93 5.70
C GLU A 208 8.53 -0.03 4.70
N VAL A 209 7.85 0.96 4.14
CA VAL A 209 8.45 1.89 3.19
C VAL A 209 9.56 2.71 3.86
N ASN A 210 9.32 3.20 5.09
CA ASN A 210 10.31 3.93 5.85
C ASN A 210 11.51 3.07 6.26
N GLN A 211 11.33 1.78 6.48
CA GLN A 211 12.44 0.87 6.80
C GLN A 211 13.30 0.56 5.57
N LEU A 212 12.69 0.33 4.40
CA LEU A 212 13.32 -0.34 3.26
C LEU A 212 13.64 0.57 2.07
N SER A 213 12.99 1.75 1.94
CA SER A 213 13.21 2.63 0.79
C SER A 213 14.15 3.80 1.12
N ASP A 214 14.54 4.52 0.10
CA ASP A 214 15.33 5.75 0.18
C ASP A 214 14.51 6.99 0.56
N TYR A 215 13.22 6.82 0.85
CA TYR A 215 12.32 7.90 1.29
C TYR A 215 11.80 7.67 2.69
N VAL A 216 11.49 8.78 3.36
CA VAL A 216 10.62 8.82 4.53
C VAL A 216 9.25 9.27 4.08
N VAL A 217 8.21 8.63 4.62
CA VAL A 217 6.81 8.85 4.28
C VAL A 217 6.00 9.08 5.55
N GLU A 218 5.12 10.05 5.52
CA GLU A 218 4.11 10.30 6.55
C GLU A 218 2.73 10.40 5.92
N ILE A 219 1.72 9.87 6.60
CA ILE A 219 0.32 10.04 6.22
C ILE A 219 -0.45 10.62 7.38
N ALA A 220 -0.89 11.86 7.25
CA ALA A 220 -1.63 12.60 8.25
C ALA A 220 -3.12 12.73 7.87
N PRO A 221 -4.07 12.49 8.81
CA PRO A 221 -5.49 12.68 8.54
C PRO A 221 -5.88 14.16 8.54
N ILE A 222 -6.71 14.55 7.59
CA ILE A 222 -7.36 15.87 7.54
C ILE A 222 -8.84 15.67 7.91
N LYS A 223 -9.28 16.38 8.96
CA LYS A 223 -10.63 16.28 9.50
C LYS A 223 -11.51 17.44 9.02
N THR A 224 -12.77 17.13 8.74
CA THR A 224 -13.86 18.12 8.63
C THR A 224 -14.83 17.83 9.76
N GLY A 225 -14.85 18.70 10.78
CA GLY A 225 -15.53 18.43 12.04
C GLY A 225 -14.92 17.19 12.75
N ARG A 226 -15.76 16.20 13.03
CA ARG A 226 -15.32 14.96 13.71
C ARG A 226 -14.88 13.84 12.74
N ARG A 227 -15.07 14.02 11.43
CA ARG A 227 -14.79 12.97 10.43
C ARG A 227 -13.47 13.26 9.71
N VAL A 228 -12.68 12.22 9.49
CA VAL A 228 -11.56 12.26 8.57
C VAL A 228 -12.12 12.17 7.15
N THR A 229 -11.89 13.18 6.34
CA THR A 229 -12.38 13.29 4.95
C THR A 229 -11.26 13.11 3.95
N HIS A 230 -10.06 13.56 4.29
CA HIS A 230 -8.88 13.49 3.46
C HIS A 230 -7.67 13.01 4.26
N VAL A 231 -6.63 12.69 3.56
CA VAL A 231 -5.29 12.44 4.09
C VAL A 231 -4.27 13.28 3.34
N GLU A 232 -3.23 13.69 4.02
CA GLU A 232 -2.06 14.30 3.42
C GLU A 232 -0.91 13.30 3.46
N LEU A 233 -0.41 12.92 2.29
CA LEU A 233 0.80 12.15 2.10
C LEU A 233 1.95 13.12 1.98
N ARG A 234 2.97 12.98 2.84
CA ARG A 234 4.23 13.74 2.80
C ARG A 234 5.37 12.80 2.56
N TRP A 235 6.40 13.26 1.86
CA TRP A 235 7.59 12.46 1.59
C TRP A 235 8.82 13.35 1.48
N TRP A 236 9.96 12.80 1.86
CA TRP A 236 11.27 13.40 1.63
C TRP A 236 12.32 12.31 1.47
N LYS A 237 13.38 12.64 0.75
CA LYS A 237 14.47 11.70 0.57
C LYS A 237 15.30 11.60 1.85
N LYS A 238 15.69 10.41 2.23
CA LYS A 238 16.61 10.18 3.35
C LYS A 238 17.98 10.76 3.05
N ASP A 239 18.68 11.19 4.08
CA ASP A 239 20.09 11.51 4.01
C ASP A 239 20.96 10.26 3.80
N GLY A 240 22.28 10.45 3.68
CA GLY A 240 23.21 9.34 3.41
C GLY A 240 23.21 8.28 4.51
N GLU A 241 23.05 8.65 5.78
CA GLU A 241 22.98 7.72 6.91
C GLU A 241 21.69 6.90 6.86
N GLY A 242 20.55 7.55 6.61
CA GLY A 242 19.25 6.91 6.47
C GLY A 242 19.18 5.98 5.27
N GLN A 243 19.82 6.32 4.14
CA GLN A 243 19.93 5.44 2.97
C GLN A 243 20.78 4.21 3.29
N GLY A 244 21.96 4.38 3.92
CA GLY A 244 22.79 3.26 4.35
C GLY A 244 22.10 2.36 5.39
N ALA A 245 21.23 2.92 6.25
CA ALA A 245 20.40 2.11 7.15
C ALA A 245 19.39 1.26 6.38
N ALA A 246 18.71 1.82 5.38
CA ALA A 246 17.77 1.08 4.53
C ALA A 246 18.48 -0.05 3.74
N GLU A 247 19.67 0.19 3.21
CA GLU A 247 20.47 -0.83 2.53
C GLU A 247 20.86 -1.98 3.48
N ARG A 248 21.27 -1.68 4.72
CA ARG A 248 21.54 -2.71 5.74
C ARG A 248 20.29 -3.52 6.08
N GLU A 249 19.13 -2.87 6.16
CA GLU A 249 17.87 -3.55 6.38
C GLU A 249 17.52 -4.48 5.21
N LEU A 250 17.70 -4.04 3.97
CA LEU A 250 17.47 -4.88 2.78
C LEU A 250 18.38 -6.11 2.78
N ALA A 251 19.66 -5.96 3.12
CA ALA A 251 20.61 -7.06 3.21
C ALA A 251 20.31 -8.05 4.35
N SER A 252 19.47 -7.68 5.33
CA SER A 252 19.15 -8.51 6.48
C SER A 252 18.00 -9.50 6.20
N SER A 253 17.86 -10.52 7.06
CA SER A 253 16.78 -11.50 6.93
C SER A 253 15.40 -10.86 7.16
N ARG A 254 14.38 -11.39 6.48
CA ARG A 254 12.99 -10.93 6.64
C ARG A 254 12.52 -11.00 8.10
N VAL A 255 12.83 -12.10 8.79
CA VAL A 255 12.44 -12.30 10.19
C VAL A 255 13.08 -11.25 11.09
N GLY A 256 14.36 -10.95 10.89
CA GLY A 256 15.06 -9.91 11.64
C GLY A 256 14.47 -8.51 11.40
N ARG A 257 14.09 -8.19 10.16
CA ARG A 257 13.42 -6.93 9.83
C ARG A 257 12.07 -6.77 10.52
N GLU A 258 11.27 -7.82 10.49
CA GLU A 258 9.95 -7.82 11.15
C GLU A 258 10.08 -7.67 12.67
N GLN A 259 11.09 -8.28 13.27
CA GLN A 259 11.35 -8.17 14.70
C GLN A 259 11.78 -6.75 15.08
N ARG A 260 12.77 -6.16 14.39
CA ARG A 260 13.23 -4.79 14.66
C ARG A 260 12.12 -3.76 14.47
N ARG A 261 11.25 -3.96 13.49
CA ARG A 261 10.08 -3.08 13.28
C ARG A 261 9.13 -3.15 14.47
N LYS A 262 8.81 -4.35 14.96
CA LYS A 262 7.97 -4.53 16.17
C LYS A 262 8.60 -3.91 17.41
N GLU A 263 9.91 -4.06 17.58
CA GLU A 263 10.65 -3.45 18.68
C GLU A 263 10.59 -1.91 18.61
N ALA A 264 10.81 -1.32 17.43
CA ALA A 264 10.71 0.12 17.22
C ALA A 264 9.26 0.64 17.42
N GLU A 265 8.26 -0.10 16.98
CA GLU A 265 6.83 0.24 17.23
C GLU A 265 6.52 0.19 18.72
N ALA A 266 6.99 -0.84 19.44
CA ALA A 266 6.79 -0.97 20.87
C ALA A 266 7.51 0.14 21.65
N GLU A 267 8.73 0.50 21.25
CA GLU A 267 9.47 1.62 21.83
C GLU A 267 8.77 2.96 21.58
N ALA A 268 8.28 3.22 20.36
CA ALA A 268 7.51 4.41 20.03
C ALA A 268 6.18 4.49 20.80
N ASP A 269 5.52 3.34 21.04
CA ASP A 269 4.34 3.27 21.90
C ASP A 269 4.68 3.44 23.38
N GLY A 270 5.84 2.97 23.81
CA GLY A 270 6.37 3.20 25.17
C GLY A 270 6.75 4.65 25.45
N LEU A 271 7.15 5.40 24.42
CA LEU A 271 7.46 6.84 24.51
C LEU A 271 6.20 7.74 24.54
N LYS A 272 5.03 7.24 24.15
CA LYS A 272 3.77 7.95 24.37
C LYS A 272 3.51 7.97 25.89
N PRO A 273 3.32 9.14 26.51
CA PRO A 273 3.06 9.17 27.96
C PRO A 273 1.79 8.37 28.25
N ARG A 274 1.97 7.16 28.78
CA ARG A 274 0.86 6.40 29.34
C ARG A 274 0.41 7.10 30.61
N PRO A 275 -0.88 7.42 30.75
CA PRO A 275 -1.37 7.93 32.03
C PRO A 275 -1.03 6.93 33.14
N ALA A 276 -0.45 7.43 34.23
CA ALA A 276 0.01 6.61 35.36
C ALA A 276 -1.10 5.70 35.93
N TRP A 277 -2.36 6.05 35.75
CA TRP A 277 -3.49 5.24 36.20
C TRP A 277 -3.71 3.95 35.39
N LEU A 278 -3.25 3.89 34.12
CA LEU A 278 -3.35 2.67 33.29
C LEU A 278 -2.42 1.56 33.78
N ASP A 279 -1.32 1.93 34.44
CA ASP A 279 -0.35 0.98 35.01
C ASP A 279 -0.65 0.69 36.50
N ALA A 280 -1.61 1.41 37.09
CA ALA A 280 -2.04 1.17 38.47
C ALA A 280 -2.89 -0.11 38.59
N LYS A 281 -2.76 -0.82 39.70
CA LYS A 281 -3.55 -2.04 39.99
C LYS A 281 -5.07 -1.87 39.83
N GLY A 282 -5.59 -0.64 39.96
CA GLY A 282 -7.00 -0.27 39.74
C GLY A 282 -7.45 -0.22 38.28
N ALA A 283 -6.54 -0.27 37.31
CA ALA A 283 -6.88 -0.30 35.87
C ALA A 283 -7.01 -1.73 35.32
N SER A 284 -6.76 -2.74 36.14
CA SER A 284 -6.97 -4.16 35.78
C SER A 284 -8.46 -4.45 35.87
N LEU A 285 -9.06 -4.83 34.72
CA LEU A 285 -10.47 -5.25 34.70
C LEU A 285 -10.64 -6.58 35.44
N GLN A 286 -11.75 -6.71 36.15
CA GLN A 286 -12.07 -7.93 36.88
C GLN A 286 -12.51 -9.05 35.91
N THR A 287 -12.29 -10.31 36.29
CA THR A 287 -12.71 -11.48 35.51
C THR A 287 -14.23 -11.46 35.23
N THR A 288 -15.00 -11.03 36.21
CA THR A 288 -16.47 -10.86 36.11
C THR A 288 -16.89 -9.84 35.04
N THR A 289 -16.05 -8.85 34.76
CA THR A 289 -16.28 -7.83 33.71
C THR A 289 -16.16 -8.45 32.33
N TYR A 290 -15.17 -9.31 32.10
CA TYR A 290 -15.03 -10.04 30.84
C TYR A 290 -16.20 -11.03 30.64
N GLU A 291 -16.65 -11.71 31.68
CA GLU A 291 -17.82 -12.58 31.62
C GLU A 291 -19.09 -11.79 31.29
N THR A 292 -19.29 -10.65 31.93
CA THR A 292 -20.41 -9.75 31.67
C THR A 292 -20.36 -9.22 30.22
N ALA A 293 -19.18 -8.86 29.72
CA ALA A 293 -18.99 -8.42 28.35
C ALA A 293 -19.36 -9.51 27.34
N ARG A 294 -18.94 -10.77 27.58
CA ARG A 294 -19.30 -11.92 26.75
C ARG A 294 -20.80 -12.16 26.67
N LEU A 295 -21.49 -12.05 27.79
CA LEU A 295 -22.94 -12.24 27.85
C LEU A 295 -23.72 -11.11 27.18
N ARG A 296 -23.28 -9.87 27.34
CA ARG A 296 -23.97 -8.68 26.82
C ARG A 296 -23.69 -8.37 25.37
N PHE A 297 -22.50 -8.78 24.86
CA PHE A 297 -22.03 -8.44 23.51
C PHE A 297 -21.48 -9.70 22.81
N PRO A 298 -22.35 -10.70 22.53
CA PRO A 298 -21.93 -11.94 21.89
C PRO A 298 -21.41 -11.65 20.47
N GLY A 299 -20.35 -12.35 20.05
CA GLY A 299 -19.75 -12.22 18.72
C GLY A 299 -18.65 -11.17 18.59
N TYR A 300 -18.44 -10.32 19.60
CA TYR A 300 -17.30 -9.38 19.60
C TYR A 300 -16.06 -10.02 20.26
N ASP A 301 -14.88 -9.65 19.72
CA ASP A 301 -13.61 -9.94 20.39
C ASP A 301 -13.41 -8.94 21.54
N ILE A 302 -13.57 -9.43 22.77
CA ILE A 302 -13.53 -8.60 23.98
C ILE A 302 -12.16 -7.99 24.20
N TYR A 303 -11.10 -8.72 23.92
CA TYR A 303 -9.72 -8.24 24.10
C TYR A 303 -9.37 -7.17 23.08
N PHE A 304 -9.92 -7.28 21.89
CA PHE A 304 -9.80 -6.23 20.88
C PHE A 304 -10.51 -4.95 21.34
N VAL A 305 -11.75 -5.06 21.85
CA VAL A 305 -12.51 -3.90 22.34
C VAL A 305 -11.86 -3.30 23.60
N GLU A 306 -11.24 -4.14 24.44
CA GLU A 306 -10.45 -3.66 25.58
C GLU A 306 -9.23 -2.85 25.10
N ALA A 307 -8.51 -3.30 24.11
CA ALA A 307 -7.37 -2.55 23.55
C ALA A 307 -7.81 -1.18 22.98
N GLU A 308 -8.95 -1.14 22.27
CA GLU A 308 -9.56 0.13 21.79
C GLU A 308 -9.97 1.06 22.95
N TRP A 309 -10.55 0.48 24.01
CA TRP A 309 -10.89 1.24 25.22
C TRP A 309 -9.65 1.81 25.90
N ARG A 310 -8.61 1.01 26.07
CA ARG A 310 -7.34 1.46 26.68
C ARG A 310 -6.69 2.57 25.89
N ALA A 311 -6.68 2.46 24.56
CA ALA A 311 -6.17 3.49 23.67
C ALA A 311 -6.99 4.79 23.76
N TRP A 312 -8.32 4.68 23.84
CA TRP A 312 -9.22 5.83 24.02
C TRP A 312 -9.06 6.47 25.41
N ALA A 313 -8.93 5.65 26.45
CA ALA A 313 -8.80 6.08 27.85
C ALA A 313 -7.42 6.72 28.11
N ALA A 314 -6.39 6.37 27.36
CA ALA A 314 -5.03 6.88 27.52
C ALA A 314 -4.91 8.42 27.38
N THR A 315 -5.89 9.09 26.77
CA THR A 315 -5.92 10.54 26.60
C THR A 315 -6.87 11.25 27.55
N ARG A 316 -7.37 10.56 28.60
CA ARG A 316 -8.44 11.04 29.48
C ARG A 316 -8.08 10.88 30.97
N GLU A 317 -8.87 11.53 31.81
CA GLU A 317 -8.77 11.34 33.26
C GLU A 317 -9.14 9.91 33.66
N ALA A 318 -8.53 9.44 34.73
CA ALA A 318 -8.80 8.11 35.31
C ALA A 318 -10.29 7.95 35.64
N PRO A 319 -10.97 6.90 35.14
CA PRO A 319 -12.34 6.63 35.54
C PRO A 319 -12.39 6.23 37.03
N ARG A 320 -13.45 6.62 37.74
CA ARG A 320 -13.66 6.18 39.11
C ARG A 320 -13.81 4.65 39.24
N ASP A 321 -14.35 4.03 38.20
CA ASP A 321 -14.58 2.61 38.08
C ASP A 321 -14.20 2.19 36.67
N ALA A 322 -13.11 1.44 36.55
CA ALA A 322 -12.58 0.99 35.26
C ALA A 322 -13.48 -0.06 34.60
N ASP A 323 -14.11 -0.93 35.38
CA ASP A 323 -15.00 -1.98 34.91
C ASP A 323 -16.27 -1.42 34.32
N ALA A 324 -16.93 -0.47 35.04
CA ALA A 324 -18.10 0.21 34.55
C ALA A 324 -17.79 1.08 33.31
N ALA A 325 -16.64 1.75 33.28
CA ALA A 325 -16.22 2.57 32.15
C ALA A 325 -15.94 1.72 30.90
N PHE A 326 -15.32 0.56 31.07
CA PHE A 326 -15.10 -0.38 29.97
C PHE A 326 -16.42 -0.92 29.39
N LEU A 327 -17.34 -1.35 30.25
CA LEU A 327 -18.65 -1.86 29.78
C LEU A 327 -19.49 -0.77 29.09
N ALA A 328 -19.42 0.48 29.55
CA ALA A 328 -20.07 1.61 28.90
C ALA A 328 -19.44 1.91 27.52
N PHE A 329 -18.11 1.88 27.43
CA PHE A 329 -17.39 2.02 26.17
C PHE A 329 -17.76 0.89 25.21
N PHE A 330 -17.78 -0.35 25.67
CA PHE A 330 -18.13 -1.52 24.86
C PHE A 330 -19.55 -1.39 24.28
N ARG A 331 -20.52 -0.98 25.07
CA ARG A 331 -21.86 -0.71 24.57
C ARG A 331 -21.87 0.28 23.41
N THR A 332 -21.20 1.43 23.61
CA THR A 332 -21.10 2.46 22.57
C THR A 332 -20.33 1.97 21.35
N TYR A 333 -19.34 1.11 21.56
CA TYR A 333 -18.58 0.47 20.49
C TYR A 333 -19.47 -0.47 19.68
N ALA A 334 -20.26 -1.33 20.33
CA ALA A 334 -21.18 -2.27 19.67
C ALA A 334 -22.29 -1.54 18.88
N GLU A 335 -22.84 -0.44 19.42
CA GLU A 335 -23.81 0.41 18.72
C GLU A 335 -23.24 1.03 17.43
N ARG A 336 -21.92 1.34 17.42
CA ARG A 336 -21.24 1.95 16.26
C ARG A 336 -20.72 0.94 15.24
N HIS A 337 -20.55 -0.30 15.66
CA HIS A 337 -19.96 -1.39 14.86
C HIS A 337 -20.83 -2.65 14.96
N PRO A 338 -22.10 -2.61 14.50
CA PRO A 338 -22.96 -3.79 14.53
C PRO A 338 -22.33 -4.93 13.73
N LEU A 339 -22.53 -6.18 14.21
CA LEU A 339 -21.99 -7.41 13.61
C LEU A 339 -22.73 -7.77 12.33
#